data_b33205e5d7d46fad29fe6427f6cd8db8
#
_entry.id   b33205e5d7d46fad29fe6427f6cd8db8
#
_cell.length_a   1.000
_cell.length_b   1.000
_cell.length_c   1.000
_cell.angle_alpha   90.00
_cell.angle_beta   90.00
_cell.angle_gamma   90.00
#
_symmetry.space_group_name_H-M   'P 1'
#
loop_
_entity.id
_entity.type
_entity.pdbx_description
1 polymer ?
#
loop_
_entity_poly.entity_id
_entity_poly.type
_entity_poly.pdbx_seq_one_letter_code
_entity_poly.pdbx_strand_id
1 'polypeptide(L)'
;MSTFNEEFSVPINSAADIVVARQKGRALAMQLGFNGSDPTMIAAAISEVARNIVNHAKHGEIVLSGIHDSRRQGIQVIARDDGPGIANVEQAMQYGFSSNMGMGVGLPGAKWLMDEFDIQSQVGKGTRVSMRKWLT
;
A
#
# COMPACT_ATOMS: atom_id res chain seq x y z
N MET A 1 0.38 16.28 20.34
CA MET A 1 0.26 15.99 19.90
C MET A 1 0.42 15.83 18.65
N SER A 2 0.19 15.27 18.37
CA SER A 2 0.81 14.98 17.14
C SER A 2 -0.16 14.89 16.02
N THR A 3 0.13 15.61 14.96
CA THR A 3 -0.61 15.46 13.73
C THR A 3 -0.38 14.08 13.13
N PHE A 4 0.57 13.32 13.65
CA PHE A 4 0.89 12.01 13.12
C PHE A 4 -0.08 10.92 13.56
N ASN A 5 -1.06 11.28 14.37
CA ASN A 5 -2.10 10.33 14.75
C ASN A 5 -3.27 10.31 13.77
N GLU A 6 -3.25 11.17 12.77
CA GLU A 6 -4.31 11.16 11.76
C GLU A 6 -4.29 9.90 10.93
N GLU A 7 -5.47 9.42 10.65
CA GLU A 7 -5.65 8.20 9.89
C GLU A 7 -6.72 8.43 8.84
N PHE A 8 -6.43 8.04 7.61
CA PHE A 8 -7.37 8.18 6.50
C PHE A 8 -7.68 6.80 5.94
N SER A 9 -8.96 6.52 5.78
CA SER A 9 -9.38 5.27 5.14
C SER A 9 -9.97 5.60 3.78
N VAL A 10 -9.49 4.92 2.75
CA VAL A 10 -9.95 5.10 1.38
C VAL A 10 -10.55 3.79 0.91
N PRO A 11 -11.86 3.75 0.65
CA PRO A 11 -12.47 2.53 0.11
C PRO A 11 -11.96 2.30 -1.31
N ILE A 12 -11.70 1.04 -1.63
CA ILE A 12 -11.20 0.64 -2.94
C ILE A 12 -12.22 -0.31 -3.55
N ASN A 13 -12.98 0.20 -4.52
CA ASN A 13 -14.02 -0.57 -5.19
C ASN A 13 -13.87 -0.56 -6.71
N SER A 14 -13.02 0.33 -7.22
CA SER A 14 -12.85 0.48 -8.66
C SER A 14 -11.50 1.11 -8.96
N ALA A 15 -11.14 1.11 -10.24
CA ALA A 15 -9.88 1.72 -10.67
C ALA A 15 -9.80 3.20 -10.30
N ALA A 16 -10.93 3.91 -10.29
CA ALA A 16 -10.93 5.32 -9.90
C ALA A 16 -10.45 5.51 -8.47
N ASP A 17 -10.73 4.57 -7.60
CA ASP A 17 -10.30 4.65 -6.20
C ASP A 17 -8.79 4.50 -6.04
N ILE A 18 -8.14 3.83 -6.99
CA ILE A 18 -6.67 3.74 -6.98
C ILE A 18 -6.07 5.14 -7.06
N VAL A 19 -6.62 5.97 -7.94
CA VAL A 19 -6.17 7.35 -8.10
C VAL A 19 -6.36 8.13 -6.82
N VAL A 20 -7.51 7.98 -6.18
CA VAL A 20 -7.82 8.67 -4.92
C VAL A 20 -6.82 8.28 -3.84
N ALA A 21 -6.58 6.98 -3.68
CA ALA A 21 -5.66 6.49 -2.65
C ALA A 21 -4.24 7.01 -2.90
N ARG A 22 -3.81 6.97 -4.15
CA ARG A 22 -2.48 7.46 -4.53
C ARG A 22 -2.32 8.93 -4.20
N GLN A 23 -3.32 9.74 -4.56
CA GLN A 23 -3.24 11.19 -4.31
C GLN A 23 -3.24 11.51 -2.82
N LYS A 24 -4.10 10.83 -2.06
CA LYS A 24 -4.15 11.05 -0.62
C LYS A 24 -2.85 10.61 0.06
N GLY A 25 -2.29 9.51 -0.39
CA GLY A 25 -1.03 9.02 0.17
C GLY A 25 0.12 9.97 -0.13
N ARG A 26 0.19 10.49 -1.35
CA ARG A 26 1.22 11.43 -1.71
C ARG A 26 1.10 12.72 -0.89
N ALA A 27 -0.13 13.21 -0.73
CA ALA A 27 -0.36 14.43 0.04
C ALA A 27 0.02 14.23 1.51
N LEU A 28 -0.35 13.08 2.10
CA LEU A 28 0.02 12.80 3.47
C LEU A 28 1.54 12.70 3.63
N ALA A 29 2.20 12.05 2.68
CA ALA A 29 3.65 11.92 2.71
C ALA A 29 4.32 13.30 2.73
N MET A 30 3.85 14.21 1.88
CA MET A 30 4.39 15.56 1.85
C MET A 30 4.12 16.29 3.17
N GLN A 31 2.93 16.11 3.72
CA GLN A 31 2.56 16.71 4.99
C GLN A 31 3.44 16.21 6.13
N LEU A 32 3.85 14.96 6.08
CA LEU A 32 4.72 14.36 7.09
C LEU A 32 6.19 14.74 6.94
N GLY A 33 6.55 15.38 5.83
CA GLY A 33 7.90 15.86 5.63
C GLY A 33 8.74 15.11 4.60
N PHE A 34 8.16 14.12 3.94
CA PHE A 34 8.87 13.46 2.84
C PHE A 34 9.06 14.44 1.70
N ASN A 35 10.20 14.34 1.03
CA ASN A 35 10.51 15.21 -0.09
C ASN A 35 11.27 14.43 -1.16
N GLY A 36 11.69 15.16 -2.21
CA GLY A 36 12.38 14.52 -3.31
C GLY A 36 11.50 13.52 -4.01
N SER A 37 12.03 12.33 -4.25
CA SER A 37 11.29 11.27 -4.93
C SER A 37 10.42 10.43 -3.98
N ASP A 38 10.57 10.60 -2.68
CA ASP A 38 9.87 9.75 -1.71
C ASP A 38 8.34 9.83 -1.83
N PRO A 39 7.71 11.02 -1.93
CA PRO A 39 6.25 11.05 -2.08
C PRO A 39 5.77 10.29 -3.31
N THR A 40 6.51 10.35 -4.40
CA THR A 40 6.16 9.63 -5.62
C THR A 40 6.34 8.12 -5.45
N MET A 41 7.40 7.71 -4.77
CA MET A 41 7.64 6.29 -4.48
C MET A 41 6.54 5.72 -3.59
N ILE A 42 6.15 6.47 -2.56
CA ILE A 42 5.07 6.06 -1.67
C ILE A 42 3.77 5.94 -2.46
N ALA A 43 3.47 6.92 -3.31
CA ALA A 43 2.27 6.89 -4.13
C ALA A 43 2.27 5.69 -5.08
N ALA A 44 3.41 5.36 -5.64
CA ALA A 44 3.53 4.19 -6.53
C ALA A 44 3.26 2.90 -5.77
N ALA A 45 3.80 2.76 -4.56
CA ALA A 45 3.56 1.57 -3.75
C ALA A 45 2.07 1.44 -3.41
N ILE A 46 1.42 2.55 -3.06
CA ILE A 46 -0.01 2.57 -2.78
C ILE A 46 -0.79 2.11 -4.00
N SER A 47 -0.40 2.59 -5.18
CA SER A 47 -1.08 2.20 -6.42
C SER A 47 -1.00 0.71 -6.66
N GLU A 48 0.14 0.09 -6.35
CA GLU A 48 0.29 -1.35 -6.58
C GLU A 48 -0.60 -2.16 -5.65
N VAL A 49 -0.65 -1.82 -4.36
CA VAL A 49 -1.49 -2.58 -3.43
C VAL A 49 -2.98 -2.30 -3.68
N ALA A 50 -3.34 -1.09 -4.08
CA ALA A 50 -4.73 -0.77 -4.44
C ALA A 50 -5.15 -1.55 -5.69
N ARG A 51 -4.27 -1.63 -6.69
CA ARG A 51 -4.55 -2.38 -7.91
C ARG A 51 -4.74 -3.86 -7.59
N ASN A 52 -3.96 -4.37 -6.66
CA ASN A 52 -4.10 -5.76 -6.23
C ASN A 52 -5.51 -6.01 -5.66
N ILE A 53 -6.02 -5.08 -4.87
CA ILE A 53 -7.39 -5.20 -4.34
C ILE A 53 -8.40 -5.24 -5.49
N VAL A 54 -8.31 -4.28 -6.41
CA VAL A 54 -9.26 -4.19 -7.51
C VAL A 54 -9.24 -5.45 -8.37
N ASN A 55 -8.05 -5.97 -8.67
CA ASN A 55 -7.90 -7.09 -9.58
C ASN A 55 -8.26 -8.43 -8.96
N HIS A 56 -8.03 -8.60 -7.67
CA HIS A 56 -8.17 -9.91 -7.04
C HIS A 56 -9.33 -10.02 -6.06
N ALA A 57 -9.69 -8.94 -5.41
CA ALA A 57 -10.73 -8.96 -4.39
C ALA A 57 -11.96 -8.15 -4.76
N LYS A 58 -11.80 -7.18 -5.64
CA LYS A 58 -12.79 -6.23 -6.12
C LYS A 58 -13.13 -5.15 -5.11
N HIS A 59 -13.15 -5.45 -3.84
CA HIS A 59 -13.47 -4.48 -2.79
C HIS A 59 -12.46 -4.60 -1.65
N GLY A 60 -12.11 -3.48 -1.08
CA GLY A 60 -11.23 -3.43 0.06
C GLY A 60 -11.05 -2.00 0.51
N GLU A 61 -10.00 -1.76 1.28
CA GLU A 61 -9.70 -0.40 1.73
C GLU A 61 -8.21 -0.23 1.91
N ILE A 62 -7.80 1.02 1.84
CA ILE A 62 -6.44 1.41 2.16
C ILE A 62 -6.49 2.39 3.32
N VAL A 63 -5.76 2.09 4.38
CA VAL A 63 -5.67 2.96 5.55
C VAL A 63 -4.29 3.59 5.57
N LEU A 64 -4.27 4.91 5.60
CA LEU A 64 -3.05 5.71 5.57
C LEU A 64 -2.89 6.42 6.90
N SER A 65 -1.72 6.34 7.49
CA SER A 65 -1.48 7.03 8.76
C SER A 65 -0.04 7.46 8.89
N GLY A 66 0.18 8.53 9.62
CA GLY A 66 1.51 8.90 10.07
C GLY A 66 1.86 8.05 11.28
N ILE A 67 3.13 7.67 11.37
CA ILE A 67 3.62 6.86 12.49
C ILE A 67 4.91 7.47 13.00
N HIS A 68 5.21 7.15 14.25
CA HIS A 68 6.50 7.51 14.78
C HIS A 68 6.89 6.51 15.87
N ASP A 69 8.18 6.32 16.02
CA ASP A 69 8.73 5.64 17.18
C ASP A 69 9.69 6.62 17.87
N SER A 70 10.51 6.14 18.78
CA SER A 70 11.31 7.03 19.62
C SER A 70 12.24 7.97 18.84
N ARG A 71 12.57 7.64 17.60
CA ARG A 71 13.57 8.41 16.83
C ARG A 71 13.13 8.73 15.41
N ARG A 72 12.10 8.10 14.92
CA ARG A 72 11.74 8.22 13.52
C ARG A 72 10.29 8.60 13.36
N GLN A 73 10.03 9.28 12.26
CA GLN A 73 8.67 9.53 11.80
C GLN A 73 8.53 8.92 10.42
N GLY A 74 7.33 8.48 10.09
CA GLY A 74 7.11 7.86 8.81
C GLY A 74 5.64 7.76 8.46
N ILE A 75 5.38 6.98 7.42
CA ILE A 75 4.03 6.73 6.93
C ILE A 75 3.78 5.23 6.94
N GLN A 76 2.57 4.86 7.31
CA GLN A 76 2.12 3.47 7.25
C GLN A 76 0.95 3.37 6.28
N VAL A 77 0.99 2.34 5.47
CA VAL A 77 -0.06 2.02 4.51
C VAL A 77 -0.52 0.61 4.79
N ILE A 78 -1.80 0.43 5.05
CA ILE A 78 -2.37 -0.89 5.24
C ILE A 78 -3.44 -1.07 4.17
N ALA A 79 -3.27 -2.10 3.34
CA ALA A 79 -4.24 -2.46 2.32
C ALA A 79 -4.87 -3.78 2.74
N ARG A 80 -6.19 -3.83 2.83
CA ARG A 80 -6.86 -5.04 3.25
C ARG A 80 -8.14 -5.29 2.47
N ASP A 81 -8.44 -6.55 2.29
CA ASP A 81 -9.64 -6.98 1.61
C ASP A 81 -10.11 -8.31 2.18
N ASP A 82 -11.38 -8.62 1.88
CA ASP A 82 -12.00 -9.88 2.27
C ASP A 82 -12.21 -10.78 1.05
N GLY A 83 -11.32 -10.65 0.07
CA GLY A 83 -11.41 -11.43 -1.15
C GLY A 83 -10.98 -12.87 -0.98
N PRO A 84 -10.65 -13.55 -2.09
CA PRO A 84 -10.31 -14.97 -2.05
C PRO A 84 -8.99 -15.29 -1.37
N GLY A 85 -8.17 -14.29 -1.10
CA GLY A 85 -6.84 -14.53 -0.55
C GLY A 85 -5.86 -14.99 -1.61
N ILE A 86 -4.63 -15.17 -1.18
CA ILE A 86 -3.54 -15.60 -2.05
C ILE A 86 -3.06 -16.95 -1.54
N ALA A 87 -3.20 -17.99 -2.38
CA ALA A 87 -2.83 -19.33 -1.96
C ALA A 87 -1.31 -19.48 -1.81
N ASN A 88 -0.56 -18.82 -2.66
CA ASN A 88 0.91 -18.92 -2.63
C ASN A 88 1.51 -17.51 -2.62
N VAL A 89 1.75 -17.01 -1.40
CA VAL A 89 2.28 -15.67 -1.21
C VAL A 89 3.68 -15.54 -1.79
N GLU A 90 4.50 -16.59 -1.65
CA GLU A 90 5.85 -16.55 -2.22
C GLU A 90 5.81 -16.33 -3.73
N GLN A 91 4.92 -17.02 -4.41
CA GLN A 91 4.79 -16.86 -5.84
C GLN A 91 4.30 -15.47 -6.20
N ALA A 92 3.35 -14.95 -5.43
CA ALA A 92 2.82 -13.61 -5.67
C ALA A 92 3.89 -12.54 -5.48
N MET A 93 4.91 -12.83 -4.71
CA MET A 93 6.01 -11.89 -4.48
C MET A 93 7.14 -12.01 -5.50
N GLN A 94 7.00 -12.88 -6.48
CA GLN A 94 7.98 -12.97 -7.56
C GLN A 94 7.68 -11.95 -8.64
N TYR A 95 8.73 -11.30 -9.13
CA TYR A 95 8.58 -10.36 -10.24
C TYR A 95 8.01 -11.10 -11.46
N GLY A 96 7.03 -10.45 -12.08
CA GLY A 96 6.42 -11.01 -13.29
C GLY A 96 5.20 -11.86 -13.03
N PHE A 97 4.94 -12.26 -11.80
CA PHE A 97 3.80 -13.13 -11.53
C PHE A 97 2.48 -12.49 -11.96
N SER A 98 2.30 -11.20 -11.67
CA SER A 98 1.08 -10.50 -12.02
C SER A 98 1.20 -9.71 -13.30
N SER A 99 2.21 -9.98 -14.09
CA SER A 99 2.49 -9.23 -15.30
C SER A 99 1.39 -9.37 -16.35
N ASN A 100 0.57 -10.39 -16.26
CA ASN A 100 -0.58 -10.53 -17.13
C ASN A 100 -1.50 -9.32 -17.05
N MET A 101 -1.42 -8.53 -16.01
CA MET A 101 -2.19 -7.31 -15.88
C MET A 101 -1.51 -6.13 -16.60
N GLY A 102 -0.24 -6.27 -16.92
CA GLY A 102 0.45 -5.35 -17.81
C GLY A 102 0.71 -3.97 -17.29
N MET A 103 0.50 -3.70 -16.03
CA MET A 103 0.43 -2.32 -15.57
C MET A 103 1.33 -1.97 -14.41
N GLY A 104 2.34 -2.73 -14.17
CA GLY A 104 3.25 -2.38 -13.09
C GLY A 104 4.00 -3.58 -12.60
N VAL A 105 4.66 -3.42 -11.48
CA VAL A 105 5.55 -4.46 -10.96
C VAL A 105 4.89 -5.29 -9.87
N GLY A 106 3.64 -4.99 -9.53
CA GLY A 106 2.87 -5.76 -8.57
C GLY A 106 3.37 -5.61 -7.15
N LEU A 107 3.06 -6.60 -6.33
CA LEU A 107 3.44 -6.57 -4.92
C LEU A 107 4.95 -6.54 -4.71
N PRO A 108 5.78 -7.25 -5.50
CA PRO A 108 7.23 -7.12 -5.34
C PRO A 108 7.73 -5.69 -5.53
N GLY A 109 7.12 -4.95 -6.43
CA GLY A 109 7.47 -3.55 -6.65
C GLY A 109 7.13 -2.70 -5.45
N ALA A 110 5.96 -2.93 -4.85
CA ALA A 110 5.57 -2.20 -3.65
C ALA A 110 6.57 -2.46 -2.53
N LYS A 111 6.97 -3.71 -2.35
CA LYS A 111 7.96 -4.07 -1.35
C LYS A 111 9.28 -3.33 -1.58
N TRP A 112 9.69 -3.25 -2.83
CA TRP A 112 10.97 -2.60 -3.18
C TRP A 112 10.93 -1.10 -2.89
N LEU A 113 9.77 -0.47 -3.05
CA LEU A 113 9.63 0.97 -2.89
C LEU A 113 9.55 1.42 -1.43
N MET A 114 9.25 0.52 -0.53
CA MET A 114 9.03 0.85 0.88
C MET A 114 10.14 0.27 1.75
N ASP A 115 10.27 0.79 2.97
CA ASP A 115 11.30 0.32 3.90
C ASP A 115 10.90 -0.97 4.60
N GLU A 116 9.62 -1.14 4.87
CA GLU A 116 9.11 -2.35 5.50
C GLU A 116 7.88 -2.81 4.74
N PHE A 117 7.72 -4.10 4.64
CA PHE A 117 6.62 -4.71 3.91
C PHE A 117 6.27 -6.05 4.55
N ASP A 118 5.01 -6.25 4.85
CA ASP A 118 4.51 -7.51 5.37
C ASP A 118 3.20 -7.84 4.67
N ILE A 119 3.02 -9.09 4.32
CA ILE A 119 1.80 -9.55 3.68
C ILE A 119 1.29 -10.79 4.41
N GLN A 120 0.01 -10.76 4.75
CA GLN A 120 -0.69 -11.86 5.36
C GLN A 120 -1.89 -12.17 4.50
N SER A 121 -2.04 -13.42 4.12
CA SER A 121 -3.16 -13.82 3.28
C SER A 121 -3.57 -15.22 3.62
N GLN A 122 -4.87 -15.46 3.56
CA GLN A 122 -5.44 -16.76 3.84
C GLN A 122 -6.56 -17.01 2.84
N VAL A 123 -6.49 -18.15 2.18
CA VAL A 123 -7.50 -18.52 1.18
C VAL A 123 -8.88 -18.48 1.83
N GLY A 124 -9.81 -17.81 1.17
CA GLY A 124 -11.18 -17.66 1.64
C GLY A 124 -11.37 -16.57 2.69
N LYS A 125 -10.30 -15.89 3.13
CA LYS A 125 -10.42 -14.87 4.17
C LYS A 125 -9.88 -13.51 3.78
N GLY A 126 -9.11 -13.43 2.70
CA GLY A 126 -8.62 -12.16 2.20
C GLY A 126 -7.15 -11.94 2.41
N THR A 127 -6.73 -10.70 2.19
CA THR A 127 -5.33 -10.33 2.20
C THR A 127 -5.14 -9.02 2.95
N ARG A 128 -4.05 -8.92 3.70
CA ARG A 128 -3.65 -7.69 4.37
C ARG A 128 -2.18 -7.44 4.07
N VAL A 129 -1.89 -6.27 3.50
CA VAL A 129 -0.53 -5.83 3.22
C VAL A 129 -0.26 -4.61 4.10
N SER A 130 0.83 -4.64 4.83
CA SER A 130 1.24 -3.54 5.70
C SER A 130 2.61 -3.05 5.24
N MET A 131 2.72 -1.76 4.99
CA MET A 131 3.95 -1.17 4.49
C MET A 131 4.31 0.06 5.30
N ARG A 132 5.60 0.31 5.45
CA ARG A 132 6.09 1.51 6.14
C ARG A 132 7.26 2.10 5.40
N LYS A 133 7.34 3.43 5.43
CA LYS A 133 8.50 4.16 4.95
C LYS A 133 8.83 5.23 5.97
N TRP A 134 10.11 5.39 6.25
CA TRP A 134 10.58 6.27 7.30
C TRP A 134 11.30 7.49 6.74
N LEU A 135 11.12 8.60 7.41
CA LEU A 135 11.92 9.78 7.13
C LEU A 135 13.35 9.52 7.57
N THR A 136 14.31 9.95 6.76
CA THR A 136 15.72 9.77 7.06
C THR A 136 16.35 11.02 7.62
#